data_ab8c02a58117d7dcbe32af077e73f4b1
#
_entry.id   ab8c02a58117d7dcbe32af077e73f4b1
#
_cell.length_a   1.000
_cell.length_b   1.000
_cell.length_c   1.000
_cell.angle_alpha   90.00
_cell.angle_beta   90.00
_cell.angle_gamma   90.00
#
_symmetry.space_group_name_H-M   'P 1'
#
loop_
_entity.id
_entity.type
_entity.pdbx_description
1 polymer ?
#
loop_
_entity_poly.entity_id
_entity_poly.type
_entity_poly.pdbx_seq_one_letter_code
_entity_poly.pdbx_strand_id
1 'polypeptide(L)'
;VDFYYNYRCQFYYNSTITKLMIEVKGLVKSFDGNMILNNISTEFVQGKTNLIIGQSGSGKTVLIKCLLGLHSPDNGEIVYDGVSNRNMTQAEKTLLRREMGMVFQGSALFDSMSVLENVMFPLKMLTKKHNDEIVQRAVDAIKRVELKKAKEKLPSELSGGMQKRVAIARAIVMNPKYLFCDEPNSGLDPKTAIVIDNLIQEITKEYNITTVINSHDMNSVMEIGEKIVFLENGIKNWEGTNKEIFSTKNKSITDFVYSSELLKKVKKFL
;
A
#
# COMPACT_ATOMS: atom_id res chain seq x y z
N VAL A 1 29.77 -2.76 0.41
CA VAL A 1 28.33 -2.76 0.04
C VAL A 1 27.95 -4.13 -0.54
N ASP A 2 28.88 -4.82 -1.20
CA ASP A 2 28.63 -6.15 -1.81
C ASP A 2 28.62 -7.32 -0.80
N PHE A 3 29.14 -7.12 0.39
CA PHE A 3 29.21 -8.19 1.42
C PHE A 3 27.85 -8.53 2.05
N TYR A 4 26.91 -7.56 2.12
CA TYR A 4 25.57 -7.78 2.70
C TYR A 4 24.58 -8.43 1.73
N TYR A 5 24.77 -8.25 0.42
CA TYR A 5 23.95 -8.92 -0.60
C TYR A 5 24.23 -10.43 -0.64
N ASN A 6 25.47 -10.83 -0.45
CA ASN A 6 25.88 -12.26 -0.45
C ASN A 6 25.42 -13.03 0.80
N TYR A 7 25.29 -12.39 1.97
CA TYR A 7 24.85 -13.07 3.20
C TYR A 7 23.36 -13.44 3.18
N ARG A 8 22.51 -12.65 2.50
CA ARG A 8 21.08 -12.98 2.34
C ARG A 8 20.82 -14.05 1.27
N CYS A 9 21.65 -14.15 0.24
CA CYS A 9 21.52 -15.18 -0.80
C CYS A 9 21.87 -16.60 -0.30
N GLN A 10 22.70 -16.75 0.73
CA GLN A 10 23.18 -18.06 1.17
C GLN A 10 22.19 -18.80 2.12
N PHE A 11 21.23 -18.08 2.72
CA PHE A 11 20.19 -18.68 3.57
C PHE A 11 18.93 -19.16 2.81
N TYR A 12 18.80 -18.84 1.51
CA TYR A 12 17.57 -19.10 0.72
C TYR A 12 17.69 -20.25 -0.29
N TYR A 13 18.73 -21.09 -0.21
CA TYR A 13 18.91 -22.22 -1.16
C TYR A 13 18.49 -23.57 -0.58
N ASN A 14 17.36 -23.62 0.16
CA ASN A 14 16.69 -24.89 0.44
C ASN A 14 15.17 -24.74 0.31
N SER A 15 14.66 -25.22 -0.82
CA SER A 15 13.32 -25.77 -1.08
C SER A 15 12.13 -25.11 -0.36
N THR A 16 11.62 -24.11 -0.94
CA THR A 16 10.22 -23.67 -1.12
C THR A 16 10.29 -22.25 -1.60
N ILE A 17 9.66 -21.90 -2.71
CA ILE A 17 9.55 -20.52 -3.18
C ILE A 17 8.96 -19.69 -2.03
N THR A 18 9.80 -18.98 -1.29
CA THR A 18 9.38 -18.14 -0.17
C THR A 18 8.60 -17.00 -0.80
N LYS A 19 7.29 -17.09 -0.69
CA LYS A 19 6.37 -16.06 -1.19
C LYS A 19 6.63 -14.81 -0.35
N LEU A 20 7.10 -13.73 -0.97
CA LEU A 20 7.27 -12.44 -0.30
C LEU A 20 5.93 -12.04 0.32
N MET A 21 5.89 -11.87 1.64
CA MET A 21 4.66 -11.73 2.38
C MET A 21 4.88 -10.85 3.61
N ILE A 22 3.86 -10.09 3.96
CA ILE A 22 3.80 -9.43 5.26
C ILE A 22 2.83 -10.21 6.13
N GLU A 23 3.28 -10.69 7.29
CA GLU A 23 2.43 -11.29 8.31
C GLU A 23 2.29 -10.34 9.49
N VAL A 24 1.07 -10.21 10.00
CA VAL A 24 0.75 -9.47 11.22
C VAL A 24 0.24 -10.47 12.24
N LYS A 25 0.86 -10.49 13.44
CA LYS A 25 0.54 -11.47 14.48
C LYS A 25 0.20 -10.76 15.78
N GLY A 26 -1.07 -10.80 16.18
CA GLY A 26 -1.55 -10.29 17.46
C GLY A 26 -1.27 -8.80 17.69
N LEU A 27 -1.31 -7.98 16.63
CA LEU A 27 -0.91 -6.58 16.69
C LEU A 27 -1.89 -5.76 17.51
N VAL A 28 -1.35 -5.04 18.50
CA VAL A 28 -2.08 -4.10 19.38
C VAL A 28 -1.44 -2.73 19.27
N LYS A 29 -2.27 -1.68 19.18
CA LYS A 29 -1.83 -0.29 19.22
C LYS A 29 -2.84 0.60 19.93
N SER A 30 -2.33 1.39 20.87
CA SER A 30 -3.09 2.40 21.61
C SER A 30 -2.42 3.77 21.50
N PHE A 31 -3.19 4.83 21.70
CA PHE A 31 -2.72 6.19 21.88
C PHE A 31 -3.46 6.81 23.08
N ASP A 32 -2.74 7.39 24.00
CA ASP A 32 -3.28 8.06 25.20
C ASP A 32 -4.33 7.21 25.95
N GLY A 33 -4.04 5.90 26.07
CA GLY A 33 -4.92 4.92 26.74
C GLY A 33 -6.09 4.42 25.87
N ASN A 34 -6.33 5.01 24.70
CA ASN A 34 -7.38 4.57 23.77
C ASN A 34 -6.84 3.48 22.84
N MET A 35 -7.41 2.29 22.89
CA MET A 35 -7.05 1.16 22.03
C MET A 35 -7.61 1.39 20.61
N ILE A 36 -6.72 1.48 19.64
CA ILE A 36 -7.07 1.69 18.21
C ILE A 36 -7.00 0.39 17.42
N LEU A 37 -6.03 -0.48 17.70
CA LEU A 37 -5.92 -1.82 17.12
C LEU A 37 -5.86 -2.84 18.23
N ASN A 38 -6.70 -3.87 18.13
CA ASN A 38 -6.83 -4.90 19.16
C ASN A 38 -6.65 -6.29 18.54
N ASN A 39 -5.50 -6.90 18.81
CA ASN A 39 -5.16 -8.27 18.44
C ASN A 39 -5.38 -8.59 16.95
N ILE A 40 -4.87 -7.71 16.06
CA ILE A 40 -4.98 -7.93 14.61
C ILE A 40 -3.99 -8.99 14.17
N SER A 41 -4.51 -10.04 13.51
CA SER A 41 -3.70 -11.07 12.86
C SER A 41 -4.19 -11.29 11.44
N THR A 42 -3.30 -11.09 10.45
CA THR A 42 -3.58 -11.25 9.03
C THR A 42 -2.28 -11.38 8.24
N GLU A 43 -2.39 -11.71 6.97
CA GLU A 43 -1.27 -11.73 6.03
C GLU A 43 -1.57 -10.92 4.78
N PHE A 44 -0.55 -10.33 4.15
CA PHE A 44 -0.66 -9.64 2.87
C PHE A 44 0.21 -10.37 1.84
N VAL A 45 -0.41 -10.73 0.73
CA VAL A 45 0.12 -11.69 -0.24
C VAL A 45 0.83 -10.96 -1.37
N GLN A 46 2.01 -11.44 -1.74
CA GLN A 46 2.78 -10.91 -2.88
C GLN A 46 2.03 -11.06 -4.22
N GLY A 47 2.25 -10.08 -5.10
CA GLY A 47 1.66 -10.04 -6.45
C GLY A 47 0.14 -9.81 -6.43
N LYS A 48 -0.41 -9.47 -5.26
CA LYS A 48 -1.84 -9.18 -5.08
C LYS A 48 -2.07 -7.79 -4.51
N THR A 49 -3.21 -7.23 -4.88
CA THR A 49 -3.79 -6.07 -4.22
C THR A 49 -4.53 -6.54 -2.96
N ASN A 50 -3.93 -6.24 -1.80
CA ASN A 50 -4.49 -6.55 -0.50
C ASN A 50 -5.18 -5.29 0.03
N LEU A 51 -6.49 -5.32 0.23
CA LEU A 51 -7.27 -4.20 0.70
C LEU A 51 -7.55 -4.28 2.20
N ILE A 52 -7.36 -3.17 2.91
CA ILE A 52 -7.86 -2.97 4.27
C ILE A 52 -9.08 -2.06 4.17
N ILE A 53 -10.26 -2.55 4.54
CA ILE A 53 -11.52 -1.82 4.45
C ILE A 53 -12.17 -1.65 5.81
N GLY A 54 -13.12 -0.73 5.94
CA GLY A 54 -13.87 -0.46 7.16
C GLY A 54 -14.29 0.99 7.25
N GLN A 55 -15.13 1.30 8.22
CA GLN A 55 -15.60 2.66 8.46
C GLN A 55 -14.46 3.62 8.82
N SER A 56 -14.71 4.93 8.69
CA SER A 56 -13.77 5.94 9.20
C SER A 56 -13.54 5.72 10.70
N GLY A 57 -12.29 5.84 11.14
CA GLY A 57 -11.93 5.59 12.54
C GLY A 57 -11.74 4.10 12.92
N SER A 58 -11.93 3.13 12.03
CA SER A 58 -11.77 1.70 12.36
C SER A 58 -10.31 1.23 12.55
N GLY A 59 -9.31 2.12 12.40
CA GLY A 59 -7.89 1.79 12.64
C GLY A 59 -7.06 1.53 11.37
N LYS A 60 -7.64 1.61 10.16
CA LYS A 60 -6.97 1.30 8.87
C LYS A 60 -5.64 2.04 8.67
N THR A 61 -5.65 3.36 8.76
CA THR A 61 -4.45 4.20 8.60
C THR A 61 -3.42 3.91 9.70
N VAL A 62 -3.85 3.59 10.93
CA VAL A 62 -2.94 3.22 12.02
C VAL A 62 -2.27 1.88 11.71
N LEU A 63 -3.00 0.91 11.16
CA LEU A 63 -2.43 -0.37 10.73
C LEU A 63 -1.37 -0.15 9.63
N ILE A 64 -1.66 0.63 8.59
CA ILE A 64 -0.67 0.98 7.54
C ILE A 64 0.56 1.66 8.15
N LYS A 65 0.38 2.60 9.09
CA LYS A 65 1.51 3.27 9.76
C LYS A 65 2.35 2.31 10.61
N CYS A 66 1.73 1.30 11.22
CA CYS A 66 2.46 0.22 11.89
C CYS A 66 3.25 -0.63 10.88
N LEU A 67 2.64 -0.99 9.75
CA LEU A 67 3.30 -1.72 8.66
C LEU A 67 4.48 -0.95 8.08
N LEU A 68 4.42 0.36 7.97
CA LEU A 68 5.53 1.20 7.53
C LEU A 68 6.62 1.41 8.61
N GLY A 69 6.36 0.95 9.83
CA GLY A 69 7.25 1.22 10.97
C GLY A 69 7.28 2.68 11.41
N LEU A 70 6.23 3.46 11.08
CA LEU A 70 6.03 4.84 11.56
C LEU A 70 5.45 4.84 12.98
N HIS A 71 4.69 3.81 13.33
CA HIS A 71 4.24 3.54 14.69
C HIS A 71 4.74 2.17 15.13
N SER A 72 5.34 2.09 16.31
CA SER A 72 5.69 0.81 16.93
C SER A 72 4.44 0.18 17.54
N PRO A 73 4.14 -1.10 17.26
CA PRO A 73 3.10 -1.82 17.98
C PRO A 73 3.37 -1.86 19.48
N ASP A 74 2.32 -1.79 20.31
CA ASP A 74 2.44 -1.96 21.75
C ASP A 74 2.55 -3.46 22.09
N ASN A 75 1.89 -4.32 21.31
CA ASN A 75 2.04 -5.78 21.38
C ASN A 75 1.90 -6.39 19.99
N GLY A 76 2.20 -7.69 19.85
CA GLY A 76 2.22 -8.41 18.56
C GLY A 76 3.47 -8.10 17.75
N GLU A 77 3.58 -8.64 16.57
CA GLU A 77 4.71 -8.46 15.67
C GLU A 77 4.29 -8.37 14.20
N ILE A 78 5.15 -7.76 13.40
CA ILE A 78 5.01 -7.73 11.95
C ILE A 78 6.23 -8.46 11.38
N VAL A 79 5.99 -9.43 10.51
CA VAL A 79 7.02 -10.26 9.88
C VAL A 79 7.08 -9.91 8.39
N TYR A 80 8.26 -9.57 7.89
CA TYR A 80 8.52 -9.29 6.49
C TYR A 80 9.42 -10.40 5.93
N ASP A 81 8.95 -11.16 4.95
CA ASP A 81 9.70 -12.27 4.33
C ASP A 81 10.29 -13.22 5.38
N GLY A 82 9.52 -13.56 6.41
CA GLY A 82 9.94 -14.46 7.50
C GLY A 82 10.79 -13.80 8.60
N VAL A 83 11.11 -12.52 8.50
CA VAL A 83 11.91 -11.80 9.53
C VAL A 83 11.02 -10.87 10.35
N SER A 84 10.93 -11.11 11.66
CA SER A 84 10.16 -10.26 12.58
C SER A 84 10.80 -8.88 12.75
N ASN A 85 10.00 -7.83 12.65
CA ASN A 85 10.43 -6.45 12.88
C ASN A 85 10.96 -6.19 14.30
N ARG A 86 10.58 -7.03 15.27
CA ARG A 86 11.08 -6.96 16.66
C ARG A 86 12.56 -7.34 16.75
N ASN A 87 12.99 -8.29 15.90
CA ASN A 87 14.37 -8.80 15.87
C ASN A 87 15.30 -7.96 14.99
N MET A 88 14.77 -6.99 14.25
CA MET A 88 15.55 -6.13 13.36
C MET A 88 16.29 -5.04 14.13
N THR A 89 17.58 -4.89 13.84
CA THR A 89 18.37 -3.73 14.23
C THR A 89 17.85 -2.45 13.54
N GLN A 90 18.25 -1.29 14.02
CA GLN A 90 17.89 -0.02 13.40
C GLN A 90 18.41 0.11 11.95
N ALA A 91 19.58 -0.46 11.66
CA ALA A 91 20.13 -0.52 10.32
C ALA A 91 19.26 -1.37 9.37
N GLU A 92 18.81 -2.55 9.81
CA GLU A 92 17.92 -3.43 9.04
C GLU A 92 16.54 -2.78 8.82
N LYS A 93 15.98 -2.11 9.82
CA LYS A 93 14.75 -1.32 9.68
C LYS A 93 14.89 -0.20 8.64
N THR A 94 16.06 0.44 8.59
CA THR A 94 16.35 1.47 7.57
C THR A 94 16.44 0.87 6.18
N LEU A 95 17.06 -0.31 6.03
CA LEU A 95 17.11 -1.04 4.75
C LEU A 95 15.72 -1.49 4.31
N LEU A 96 14.91 -2.04 5.22
CA LEU A 96 13.54 -2.46 4.94
C LEU A 96 12.69 -1.28 4.43
N ARG A 97 12.82 -0.09 5.04
CA ARG A 97 12.08 1.10 4.57
C ARG A 97 12.45 1.54 3.15
N ARG A 98 13.66 1.26 2.67
CA ARG A 98 14.04 1.51 1.27
C ARG A 98 13.35 0.57 0.28
N GLU A 99 12.88 -0.57 0.76
CA GLU A 99 12.10 -1.55 -0.01
C GLU A 99 10.59 -1.25 0.03
N MET A 100 10.17 -0.15 0.67
CA MET A 100 8.77 0.26 0.81
C MET A 100 8.49 1.53 -0.01
N GLY A 101 7.42 1.50 -0.81
CA GLY A 101 6.83 2.67 -1.45
C GLY A 101 5.57 3.10 -0.70
N MET A 102 5.28 4.41 -0.67
CA MET A 102 4.07 4.93 -0.05
C MET A 102 3.37 5.96 -0.93
N VAL A 103 2.06 5.76 -1.11
CA VAL A 103 1.15 6.71 -1.73
C VAL A 103 0.22 7.24 -0.64
N PHE A 104 0.34 8.52 -0.31
CA PHE A 104 -0.47 9.18 0.71
C PHE A 104 -1.80 9.68 0.15
N GLN A 105 -2.81 9.79 0.99
CA GLN A 105 -4.15 10.29 0.64
C GLN A 105 -4.10 11.64 -0.09
N GLY A 106 -3.32 12.61 0.39
CA GLY A 106 -3.11 13.93 -0.22
C GLY A 106 -2.00 13.98 -1.26
N SER A 107 -1.52 12.83 -1.82
CA SER A 107 -0.36 12.73 -2.72
C SER A 107 0.97 13.18 -2.09
N ALA A 108 0.98 14.12 -1.17
CA ALA A 108 2.12 14.65 -0.44
C ALA A 108 3.30 15.02 -1.37
N LEU A 109 2.99 15.67 -2.50
CA LEU A 109 4.01 16.18 -3.43
C LEU A 109 4.67 17.43 -2.83
N PHE A 110 5.92 17.66 -3.19
CA PHE A 110 6.62 18.90 -2.87
C PHE A 110 6.22 19.96 -3.90
N ASP A 111 5.49 20.99 -3.45
CA ASP A 111 4.91 22.00 -4.32
C ASP A 111 5.97 22.85 -5.06
N SER A 112 7.17 22.98 -4.47
CA SER A 112 8.31 23.70 -5.05
C SER A 112 9.14 22.87 -6.04
N MET A 113 8.79 21.60 -6.26
CA MET A 113 9.50 20.68 -7.13
C MET A 113 8.63 20.31 -8.32
N SER A 114 9.25 20.21 -9.51
CA SER A 114 8.60 19.65 -10.69
C SER A 114 8.19 18.18 -10.50
N VAL A 115 7.39 17.64 -11.42
CA VAL A 115 7.07 16.18 -11.46
C VAL A 115 8.33 15.34 -11.48
N LEU A 116 9.32 15.71 -12.32
CA LEU A 116 10.58 14.98 -12.42
C LEU A 116 11.34 15.01 -11.10
N GLU A 117 11.46 16.17 -10.47
CA GLU A 117 12.16 16.32 -9.19
C GLU A 117 11.48 15.57 -8.04
N ASN A 118 10.12 15.61 -7.98
CA ASN A 118 9.35 14.83 -7.03
C ASN A 118 9.65 13.33 -7.15
N VAL A 119 9.71 12.80 -8.37
CA VAL A 119 9.97 11.37 -8.61
C VAL A 119 11.44 11.03 -8.37
N MET A 120 12.38 11.92 -8.68
CA MET A 120 13.82 11.74 -8.39
C MET A 120 14.14 11.78 -6.89
N PHE A 121 13.32 12.44 -6.07
CA PHE A 121 13.61 12.72 -4.68
C PHE A 121 14.02 11.50 -3.85
N PRO A 122 13.30 10.37 -3.85
CA PRO A 122 13.72 9.18 -3.09
C PRO A 122 15.06 8.63 -3.55
N LEU A 123 15.34 8.63 -4.86
CA LEU A 123 16.61 8.16 -5.41
C LEU A 123 17.78 9.03 -4.95
N LYS A 124 17.62 10.37 -4.98
CA LYS A 124 18.65 11.32 -4.51
C LYS A 124 18.95 11.15 -3.02
N MET A 125 17.91 10.97 -2.21
CA MET A 125 18.03 10.88 -0.75
C MET A 125 18.56 9.54 -0.25
N LEU A 126 18.21 8.44 -0.92
CA LEU A 126 18.39 7.10 -0.39
C LEU A 126 19.44 6.27 -1.15
N THR A 127 20.00 6.80 -2.25
CA THR A 127 21.01 6.06 -3.06
C THR A 127 22.24 6.92 -3.31
N LYS A 128 23.34 6.27 -3.72
CA LYS A 128 24.57 6.91 -4.18
C LYS A 128 24.73 6.83 -5.71
N LYS A 129 23.61 6.71 -6.43
CA LYS A 129 23.61 6.57 -7.89
C LYS A 129 24.05 7.85 -8.59
N HIS A 130 24.62 7.71 -9.77
CA HIS A 130 24.95 8.85 -10.63
C HIS A 130 23.64 9.57 -11.06
N ASN A 131 23.75 10.90 -11.26
CA ASN A 131 22.59 11.72 -11.60
C ASN A 131 21.88 11.25 -12.87
N ASP A 132 22.59 10.82 -13.89
CA ASP A 132 22.03 10.33 -15.15
C ASP A 132 21.17 9.07 -14.94
N GLU A 133 21.61 8.14 -14.09
CA GLU A 133 20.81 6.96 -13.71
C GLU A 133 19.54 7.35 -12.94
N ILE A 134 19.65 8.33 -12.04
CA ILE A 134 18.51 8.85 -11.27
C ILE A 134 17.49 9.47 -12.22
N VAL A 135 17.93 10.33 -13.14
CA VAL A 135 17.06 10.96 -14.13
C VAL A 135 16.37 9.91 -15.00
N GLN A 136 17.13 8.95 -15.54
CA GLN A 136 16.58 7.91 -16.41
C GLN A 136 15.50 7.09 -15.68
N ARG A 137 15.77 6.62 -14.45
CA ARG A 137 14.79 5.89 -13.65
C ARG A 137 13.53 6.69 -13.37
N ALA A 138 13.68 7.98 -13.04
CA ALA A 138 12.54 8.85 -12.80
C ALA A 138 11.70 9.05 -14.08
N VAL A 139 12.35 9.25 -15.23
CA VAL A 139 11.68 9.36 -16.53
C VAL A 139 10.90 8.07 -16.86
N ASP A 140 11.49 6.89 -16.61
CA ASP A 140 10.83 5.61 -16.84
C ASP A 140 9.61 5.42 -15.91
N ALA A 141 9.72 5.78 -14.64
CA ALA A 141 8.60 5.76 -13.71
C ALA A 141 7.47 6.73 -14.11
N ILE A 142 7.82 7.95 -14.55
CA ILE A 142 6.87 8.94 -15.07
C ILE A 142 6.19 8.44 -16.35
N LYS A 143 6.93 7.76 -17.23
CA LYS A 143 6.37 7.15 -18.44
C LYS A 143 5.39 6.02 -18.07
N ARG A 144 5.72 5.19 -17.08
CA ARG A 144 4.85 4.08 -16.62
C ARG A 144 3.48 4.57 -16.13
N VAL A 145 3.41 5.77 -15.56
CA VAL A 145 2.15 6.39 -15.12
C VAL A 145 1.55 7.34 -16.18
N GLU A 146 2.03 7.30 -17.43
CA GLU A 146 1.53 8.07 -18.58
C GLU A 146 1.62 9.61 -18.43
N LEU A 147 2.64 10.12 -17.72
CA LEU A 147 2.84 11.55 -17.48
C LEU A 147 4.04 12.16 -18.20
N LYS A 148 4.57 11.51 -19.25
CA LYS A 148 5.79 11.95 -19.96
C LYS A 148 5.78 13.44 -20.37
N LYS A 149 4.61 13.96 -20.80
CA LYS A 149 4.46 15.37 -21.23
C LYS A 149 4.41 16.36 -20.07
N ALA A 150 4.26 15.90 -18.84
CA ALA A 150 4.09 16.74 -17.66
C ALA A 150 5.33 16.78 -16.75
N LYS A 151 6.46 16.21 -17.17
CA LYS A 151 7.65 16.02 -16.31
C LYS A 151 8.23 17.31 -15.72
N GLU A 152 8.08 18.45 -16.43
CA GLU A 152 8.60 19.76 -16.01
C GLU A 152 7.55 20.60 -15.25
N LYS A 153 6.29 20.15 -15.17
CA LYS A 153 5.22 20.88 -14.50
C LYS A 153 5.35 20.82 -12.99
N LEU A 154 4.86 21.85 -12.33
CA LEU A 154 4.69 21.87 -10.87
C LEU A 154 3.38 21.18 -10.47
N PRO A 155 3.25 20.71 -9.21
CA PRO A 155 2.00 20.09 -8.72
C PRO A 155 0.76 20.97 -8.90
N SER A 156 0.88 22.29 -8.76
CA SER A 156 -0.20 23.26 -8.95
C SER A 156 -0.76 23.31 -10.39
N GLU A 157 0.00 22.83 -11.37
CA GLU A 157 -0.40 22.79 -12.78
C GLU A 157 -1.04 21.45 -13.18
N LEU A 158 -1.23 20.55 -12.22
CA LEU A 158 -1.72 19.20 -12.45
C LEU A 158 -3.15 19.02 -11.93
N SER A 159 -3.95 18.22 -12.64
CA SER A 159 -5.22 17.74 -12.09
C SER A 159 -4.99 16.79 -10.92
N GLY A 160 -6.00 16.59 -10.05
CA GLY A 160 -5.91 15.68 -8.92
C GLY A 160 -5.48 14.24 -9.32
N GLY A 161 -6.04 13.71 -10.41
CA GLY A 161 -5.64 12.41 -10.94
C GLY A 161 -4.17 12.37 -11.42
N MET A 162 -3.68 13.47 -12.04
CA MET A 162 -2.26 13.58 -12.40
C MET A 162 -1.36 13.63 -11.17
N GLN A 163 -1.74 14.35 -10.12
CA GLN A 163 -0.98 14.38 -8.86
C GLN A 163 -0.89 12.99 -8.21
N LYS A 164 -1.98 12.21 -8.23
CA LYS A 164 -1.99 10.82 -7.75
C LYS A 164 -1.04 9.94 -8.57
N ARG A 165 -1.03 10.07 -9.91
CA ARG A 165 -0.09 9.36 -10.77
C ARG A 165 1.37 9.73 -10.48
N VAL A 166 1.69 11.00 -10.21
CA VAL A 166 3.04 11.42 -9.78
C VAL A 166 3.42 10.78 -8.45
N ALA A 167 2.49 10.74 -7.48
CA ALA A 167 2.73 10.10 -6.19
C ALA A 167 3.00 8.59 -6.34
N ILE A 168 2.29 7.91 -7.26
CA ILE A 168 2.54 6.51 -7.60
C ILE A 168 3.92 6.35 -8.24
N ALA A 169 4.28 7.18 -9.24
CA ALA A 169 5.61 7.15 -9.87
C ALA A 169 6.73 7.32 -8.85
N ARG A 170 6.58 8.28 -7.92
CA ARG A 170 7.53 8.49 -6.81
C ARG A 170 7.62 7.29 -5.88
N ALA A 171 6.50 6.61 -5.60
CA ALA A 171 6.48 5.45 -4.72
C ALA A 171 7.18 4.23 -5.33
N ILE A 172 7.10 4.06 -6.67
CA ILE A 172 7.66 2.87 -7.35
C ILE A 172 9.09 3.07 -7.89
N VAL A 173 9.61 4.30 -7.95
CA VAL A 173 10.91 4.63 -8.57
C VAL A 173 12.10 3.88 -7.96
N MET A 174 11.96 3.46 -6.70
CA MET A 174 12.96 2.67 -5.97
C MET A 174 12.87 1.16 -6.24
N ASN A 175 11.89 0.70 -7.06
CA ASN A 175 11.54 -0.71 -7.26
C ASN A 175 11.24 -1.39 -5.91
N PRO A 176 10.22 -0.93 -5.17
CA PRO A 176 9.91 -1.45 -3.84
C PRO A 176 9.41 -2.90 -3.91
N LYS A 177 9.63 -3.66 -2.83
CA LYS A 177 8.98 -4.97 -2.62
C LYS A 177 7.58 -4.83 -2.04
N TYR A 178 7.34 -3.74 -1.32
CA TYR A 178 6.08 -3.45 -0.64
C TYR A 178 5.57 -2.07 -1.06
N LEU A 179 4.32 -2.00 -1.47
CA LEU A 179 3.66 -0.74 -1.82
C LEU A 179 2.47 -0.53 -0.89
N PHE A 180 2.46 0.59 -0.20
CA PHE A 180 1.36 0.99 0.68
C PHE A 180 0.62 2.17 0.07
N CYS A 181 -0.71 2.11 0.06
CA CYS A 181 -1.55 3.18 -0.47
C CYS A 181 -2.64 3.52 0.56
N ASP A 182 -2.62 4.75 1.05
CA ASP A 182 -3.64 5.25 1.98
C ASP A 182 -4.65 6.09 1.19
N GLU A 183 -5.82 5.51 0.90
CA GLU A 183 -6.90 6.12 0.13
C GLU A 183 -6.43 6.76 -1.20
N PRO A 184 -5.80 5.99 -2.10
CA PRO A 184 -5.11 6.54 -3.27
C PRO A 184 -6.03 7.26 -4.25
N ASN A 185 -7.31 6.92 -4.30
CA ASN A 185 -8.34 7.49 -5.18
C ASN A 185 -9.24 8.53 -4.51
N SER A 186 -9.00 8.86 -3.24
CA SER A 186 -9.79 9.85 -2.49
C SER A 186 -9.78 11.22 -3.18
N GLY A 187 -10.97 11.83 -3.28
CA GLY A 187 -11.16 13.15 -3.87
C GLY A 187 -11.17 13.19 -5.41
N LEU A 188 -11.19 12.02 -6.06
CA LEU A 188 -11.28 11.89 -7.53
C LEU A 188 -12.73 11.61 -7.96
N ASP A 189 -13.06 11.97 -9.19
CA ASP A 189 -14.28 11.50 -9.83
C ASP A 189 -14.24 9.97 -10.06
N PRO A 190 -15.40 9.29 -10.17
CA PRO A 190 -15.43 7.83 -10.26
C PRO A 190 -14.65 7.23 -11.42
N LYS A 191 -14.59 7.89 -12.58
CA LYS A 191 -13.84 7.40 -13.74
C LYS A 191 -12.34 7.46 -13.49
N THR A 192 -11.86 8.57 -12.95
CA THR A 192 -10.46 8.77 -12.60
C THR A 192 -10.04 7.83 -11.46
N ALA A 193 -10.91 7.59 -10.48
CA ALA A 193 -10.66 6.65 -9.38
C ALA A 193 -10.39 5.23 -9.91
N ILE A 194 -11.23 4.71 -10.82
CA ILE A 194 -11.02 3.40 -11.46
C ILE A 194 -9.68 3.34 -12.20
N VAL A 195 -9.29 4.41 -12.90
CA VAL A 195 -8.01 4.46 -13.61
C VAL A 195 -6.82 4.36 -12.64
N ILE A 196 -6.89 5.02 -11.48
CA ILE A 196 -5.85 4.93 -10.44
C ILE A 196 -5.80 3.53 -9.83
N ASP A 197 -6.93 2.92 -9.54
CA ASP A 197 -7.03 1.58 -8.98
C ASP A 197 -6.43 0.54 -9.94
N ASN A 198 -6.81 0.58 -11.21
CA ASN A 198 -6.27 -0.30 -12.25
C ASN A 198 -4.75 -0.12 -12.42
N LEU A 199 -4.26 1.14 -12.43
CA LEU A 199 -2.83 1.43 -12.50
C LEU A 199 -2.06 0.79 -11.35
N ILE A 200 -2.57 0.88 -10.12
CA ILE A 200 -1.96 0.25 -8.94
C ILE A 200 -1.97 -1.28 -9.07
N GLN A 201 -3.08 -1.87 -9.53
CA GLN A 201 -3.17 -3.32 -9.75
C GLN A 201 -2.22 -3.81 -10.84
N GLU A 202 -2.11 -3.10 -11.97
CA GLU A 202 -1.16 -3.43 -13.04
C GLU A 202 0.29 -3.39 -12.53
N ILE A 203 0.67 -2.32 -11.83
CA ILE A 203 2.00 -2.17 -11.21
C ILE A 203 2.25 -3.31 -10.23
N THR A 204 1.27 -3.67 -9.40
CA THR A 204 1.37 -4.78 -8.45
C THR A 204 1.73 -6.09 -9.14
N LYS A 205 1.05 -6.39 -10.24
CA LYS A 205 1.28 -7.63 -11.03
C LYS A 205 2.59 -7.59 -11.81
N GLU A 206 2.86 -6.47 -12.50
CA GLU A 206 4.05 -6.28 -13.33
C GLU A 206 5.34 -6.43 -12.53
N TYR A 207 5.41 -5.79 -11.36
CA TYR A 207 6.60 -5.82 -10.51
C TYR A 207 6.53 -6.89 -9.41
N ASN A 208 5.46 -7.68 -9.36
CA ASN A 208 5.21 -8.73 -8.37
C ASN A 208 5.34 -8.21 -6.92
N ILE A 209 4.80 -7.02 -6.66
CA ILE A 209 4.87 -6.29 -5.37
C ILE A 209 3.80 -6.82 -4.41
N THR A 210 4.08 -6.81 -3.09
CA THR A 210 3.03 -6.94 -2.07
C THR A 210 2.40 -5.56 -1.88
N THR A 211 1.22 -5.35 -2.44
CA THR A 211 0.51 -4.05 -2.34
C THR A 211 -0.56 -4.11 -1.27
N VAL A 212 -0.55 -3.13 -0.35
CA VAL A 212 -1.55 -2.95 0.71
C VAL A 212 -2.25 -1.61 0.52
N ILE A 213 -3.55 -1.63 0.29
CA ILE A 213 -4.37 -0.46 0.01
C ILE A 213 -5.40 -0.29 1.13
N ASN A 214 -5.41 0.87 1.76
CA ASN A 214 -6.50 1.30 2.61
C ASN A 214 -7.57 1.97 1.75
N SER A 215 -8.81 1.52 1.81
CA SER A 215 -9.93 2.13 1.11
C SER A 215 -11.24 2.00 1.89
N HIS A 216 -12.14 2.94 1.67
CA HIS A 216 -13.54 2.86 2.07
C HIS A 216 -14.47 2.82 0.84
N ASP A 217 -13.92 2.88 -0.36
CA ASP A 217 -14.66 2.84 -1.63
C ASP A 217 -14.96 1.40 -2.05
N MET A 218 -16.25 1.05 -2.09
CA MET A 218 -16.69 -0.28 -2.50
C MET A 218 -16.42 -0.58 -3.97
N ASN A 219 -16.30 0.44 -4.85
CA ASN A 219 -15.92 0.19 -6.24
C ASN A 219 -14.49 -0.37 -6.31
N SER A 220 -13.54 0.25 -5.61
CA SER A 220 -12.16 -0.28 -5.52
C SER A 220 -12.14 -1.71 -4.96
N VAL A 221 -12.96 -1.97 -3.92
CA VAL A 221 -13.04 -3.30 -3.31
C VAL A 221 -13.46 -4.36 -4.33
N MET A 222 -14.44 -4.02 -5.17
CA MET A 222 -14.98 -4.94 -6.18
C MET A 222 -14.02 -5.13 -7.36
N GLU A 223 -13.42 -4.04 -7.83
CA GLU A 223 -12.57 -4.05 -9.03
C GLU A 223 -11.22 -4.70 -8.76
N ILE A 224 -10.53 -4.30 -7.70
CA ILE A 224 -9.13 -4.69 -7.48
C ILE A 224 -8.87 -5.48 -6.19
N GLY A 225 -9.90 -5.79 -5.38
CA GLY A 225 -9.76 -6.48 -4.09
C GLY A 225 -9.46 -7.98 -4.21
N GLU A 226 -8.20 -8.36 -4.43
CA GLU A 226 -7.82 -9.79 -4.52
C GLU A 226 -7.71 -10.48 -3.16
N LYS A 227 -7.39 -9.71 -2.12
CA LYS A 227 -7.49 -10.08 -0.71
C LYS A 227 -8.03 -8.89 0.06
N ILE A 228 -8.98 -9.11 0.95
CA ILE A 228 -9.69 -8.06 1.68
C ILE A 228 -9.66 -8.39 3.16
N VAL A 229 -9.27 -7.40 3.97
CA VAL A 229 -9.31 -7.44 5.43
C VAL A 229 -10.28 -6.37 5.91
N PHE A 230 -11.35 -6.76 6.56
CA PHE A 230 -12.33 -5.83 7.11
C PHE A 230 -12.05 -5.54 8.58
N LEU A 231 -11.81 -4.26 8.87
CA LEU A 231 -11.61 -3.75 10.22
C LEU A 231 -12.86 -3.04 10.73
N GLU A 232 -13.28 -3.41 11.91
CA GLU A 232 -14.38 -2.76 12.63
C GLU A 232 -13.97 -2.55 14.09
N ASN A 233 -14.03 -1.31 14.56
CA ASN A 233 -13.69 -0.93 15.95
C ASN A 233 -12.32 -1.47 16.39
N GLY A 234 -11.31 -1.38 15.52
CA GLY A 234 -9.94 -1.84 15.81
C GLY A 234 -9.75 -3.35 15.80
N ILE A 235 -10.73 -4.14 15.37
CA ILE A 235 -10.68 -5.61 15.31
C ILE A 235 -10.79 -6.07 13.87
N LYS A 236 -10.06 -7.14 13.48
CA LYS A 236 -10.30 -7.82 12.21
C LYS A 236 -11.57 -8.66 12.34
N ASN A 237 -12.64 -8.21 11.70
CA ASN A 237 -13.94 -8.84 11.79
C ASN A 237 -14.18 -9.85 10.65
N TRP A 238 -13.57 -9.63 9.49
CA TRP A 238 -13.68 -10.53 8.35
C TRP A 238 -12.44 -10.46 7.46
N GLU A 239 -12.20 -11.53 6.72
CA GLU A 239 -11.14 -11.65 5.72
C GLU A 239 -11.62 -12.57 4.59
N GLY A 240 -11.31 -12.20 3.33
CA GLY A 240 -11.68 -12.97 2.15
C GLY A 240 -11.30 -12.26 0.85
N THR A 241 -11.99 -12.55 -0.24
CA THR A 241 -11.81 -11.98 -1.56
C THR A 241 -13.01 -11.13 -1.99
N ASN A 242 -12.88 -10.38 -3.09
CA ASN A 242 -13.98 -9.62 -3.68
C ASN A 242 -15.14 -10.53 -4.17
N LYS A 243 -14.89 -11.81 -4.44
CA LYS A 243 -15.92 -12.80 -4.80
C LYS A 243 -16.69 -13.29 -3.57
N GLU A 244 -15.99 -13.47 -2.44
CA GLU A 244 -16.56 -13.99 -1.20
C GLU A 244 -17.32 -12.94 -0.40
N ILE A 245 -17.04 -11.66 -0.60
CA ILE A 245 -17.63 -10.55 0.16
C ILE A 245 -19.17 -10.47 0.02
N PHE A 246 -19.73 -10.92 -1.12
CA PHE A 246 -21.17 -10.92 -1.36
C PHE A 246 -21.88 -12.19 -0.86
N SER A 247 -21.16 -13.29 -0.68
CA SER A 247 -21.70 -14.58 -0.26
C SER A 247 -21.49 -14.86 1.22
N THR A 248 -20.77 -14.00 1.93
CA THR A 248 -20.49 -14.18 3.35
C THR A 248 -21.72 -14.05 4.23
N LYS A 249 -21.78 -14.88 5.29
CA LYS A 249 -22.81 -14.81 6.34
C LYS A 249 -22.44 -13.85 7.49
N ASN A 250 -21.25 -13.25 7.45
CA ASN A 250 -20.84 -12.31 8.48
C ASN A 250 -21.67 -11.02 8.38
N LYS A 251 -22.44 -10.74 9.43
CA LYS A 251 -23.38 -9.62 9.45
C LYS A 251 -22.69 -8.27 9.35
N SER A 252 -21.60 -8.05 10.07
CA SER A 252 -20.89 -6.76 10.09
C SER A 252 -20.40 -6.35 8.71
N ILE A 253 -19.73 -7.26 7.97
CA ILE A 253 -19.27 -6.95 6.60
C ILE A 253 -20.48 -6.79 5.66
N THR A 254 -21.54 -7.59 5.83
CA THR A 254 -22.74 -7.47 5.01
C THR A 254 -23.42 -6.12 5.22
N ASP A 255 -23.54 -5.66 6.46
CA ASP A 255 -24.12 -4.35 6.79
C ASP A 255 -23.24 -3.21 6.24
N PHE A 256 -21.92 -3.36 6.28
CA PHE A 256 -20.97 -2.40 5.69
C PHE A 256 -21.09 -2.32 4.17
N VAL A 257 -21.06 -3.46 3.47
CA VAL A 257 -21.17 -3.55 1.99
C VAL A 257 -22.48 -2.97 1.51
N TYR A 258 -23.59 -3.35 2.13
CA TYR A 258 -24.93 -2.89 1.74
C TYR A 258 -25.36 -1.61 2.48
N SER A 259 -24.46 -0.80 2.98
CA SER A 259 -24.78 0.49 3.61
C SER A 259 -25.35 1.51 2.60
N SER A 260 -24.94 1.45 1.31
CA SER A 260 -25.46 2.33 0.27
C SER A 260 -26.78 1.82 -0.33
N GLU A 261 -27.67 2.75 -0.67
CA GLU A 261 -28.98 2.43 -1.29
C GLU A 261 -28.82 1.68 -2.63
N LEU A 262 -27.77 2.00 -3.39
CA LEU A 262 -27.48 1.31 -4.65
C LEU A 262 -27.21 -0.18 -4.42
N LEU A 263 -26.29 -0.50 -3.51
CA LEU A 263 -25.93 -1.88 -3.20
C LEU A 263 -27.06 -2.65 -2.51
N LYS A 264 -27.92 -1.97 -1.72
CA LYS A 264 -29.17 -2.58 -1.20
C LYS A 264 -30.11 -3.03 -2.33
N LYS A 265 -30.24 -2.23 -3.40
CA LYS A 265 -31.02 -2.63 -4.58
C LYS A 265 -30.42 -3.82 -5.28
N VAL A 266 -29.09 -3.84 -5.50
CA VAL A 266 -28.40 -4.97 -6.12
C VAL A 266 -28.61 -6.26 -5.32
N LYS A 267 -28.57 -6.21 -3.97
CA LYS A 267 -28.83 -7.37 -3.10
C LYS A 267 -30.18 -8.05 -3.34
N LYS A 268 -31.19 -7.31 -3.81
CA LYS A 268 -32.52 -7.87 -4.09
C LYS A 268 -32.60 -8.68 -5.38
N PHE A 269 -31.58 -8.59 -6.24
CA PHE A 269 -31.49 -9.29 -7.51
C PHE A 269 -30.44 -10.42 -7.50
N LEU A 270 -29.66 -10.55 -6.41
CA LEU A 270 -28.75 -11.67 -6.13
C LEU A 270 -29.43 -12.71 -5.22
#